data_df69c2468c53ab43df3ac6b450028d64
#
_entry.id   df69c2468c53ab43df3ac6b450028d64
#
_cell.length_a   1.000
_cell.length_b   1.000
_cell.length_c   1.000
_cell.angle_alpha   90.00
_cell.angle_beta   90.00
_cell.angle_gamma   90.00
#
_symmetry.space_group_name_H-M   'P 1'
#
loop_
_entity.id
_entity.type
_entity.pdbx_description
1 polymer ?
#
loop_
_entity_poly.entity_id
_entity_poly.type
_entity_poly.pdbx_seq_one_letter_code
_entity_poly.pdbx_strand_id
1 'polypeptide(L)'
;MSNTINLVLVGLGLIGKRHADIIEKTEDSKLLAIVDPSEDAHNYAIEKNLPIYGSLEDMFLEQSPDGIILATPTPLHSKQGLICINKKCPVMIEKPIANSSQEACELVEKAENMGVPVLVGHHRRYNPIIQKAKNIIVSGEIGIVRAVHANCWFYKSDEYFNVAPWRKKAGAGPISVNLAHDIDLLRHFCGEIETVQAQAVDSIRGFQNEDVAGALLKFRDGAIGTISVSDSIVSPWSWEMTSKENPIYPSTEESCYLIGG
;
A
#
# COMPACT_ATOMS: atom_id res chain seq x y z
N MET A 1 -12.88 29.40 -7.19
CA MET A 1 -12.23 28.60 -8.23
C MET A 1 -11.43 27.55 -7.50
N SER A 2 -11.76 26.27 -7.59
CA SER A 2 -10.90 25.22 -7.04
C SER A 2 -9.61 25.23 -7.84
N ASN A 3 -8.46 25.38 -7.16
CA ASN A 3 -7.17 25.23 -7.84
C ASN A 3 -7.00 23.75 -8.17
N THR A 4 -6.98 23.40 -9.45
CA THR A 4 -6.66 22.04 -9.89
C THR A 4 -5.25 21.68 -9.43
N ILE A 5 -5.09 20.54 -8.75
CA ILE A 5 -3.82 20.05 -8.23
C ILE A 5 -3.06 19.35 -9.36
N ASN A 6 -1.86 19.82 -9.66
CA ASN A 6 -0.99 19.24 -10.68
C ASN A 6 -0.10 18.15 -10.07
N LEU A 7 -0.30 16.90 -10.48
CA LEU A 7 0.39 15.74 -9.95
C LEU A 7 1.37 15.16 -10.98
N VAL A 8 2.52 14.71 -10.51
CA VAL A 8 3.45 13.90 -11.31
C VAL A 8 3.42 12.46 -10.80
N LEU A 9 3.35 11.52 -11.73
CA LEU A 9 3.39 10.10 -11.45
C LEU A 9 4.77 9.53 -11.79
N VAL A 10 5.39 8.85 -10.82
CA VAL A 10 6.70 8.20 -10.95
C VAL A 10 6.52 6.70 -10.90
N GLY A 11 6.85 6.02 -12.00
CA GLY A 11 6.59 4.60 -12.20
C GLY A 11 5.20 4.34 -12.81
N LEU A 12 5.16 3.84 -14.04
CA LEU A 12 3.94 3.53 -14.79
C LEU A 12 3.70 2.01 -14.93
N GLY A 13 4.03 1.26 -13.88
CA GLY A 13 3.65 -0.15 -13.75
C GLY A 13 2.14 -0.32 -13.52
N LEU A 14 1.73 -1.53 -13.12
CA LEU A 14 0.30 -1.85 -12.88
C LEU A 14 -0.39 -0.86 -11.92
N ILE A 15 0.29 -0.51 -10.82
CA ILE A 15 -0.27 0.41 -9.82
C ILE A 15 -0.20 1.86 -10.32
N GLY A 16 0.89 2.25 -10.99
CA GLY A 16 1.00 3.58 -11.58
C GLY A 16 -0.10 3.86 -12.60
N LYS A 17 -0.42 2.92 -13.47
CA LYS A 17 -1.55 3.05 -14.42
C LYS A 17 -2.90 3.26 -13.70
N ARG A 18 -3.12 2.59 -12.56
CA ARG A 18 -4.34 2.83 -11.76
C ARG A 18 -4.37 4.24 -11.17
N HIS A 19 -3.24 4.75 -10.68
CA HIS A 19 -3.17 6.14 -10.23
C HIS A 19 -3.43 7.13 -11.36
N ALA A 20 -2.85 6.92 -12.54
CA ALA A 20 -3.12 7.75 -13.72
C ALA A 20 -4.61 7.78 -14.06
N ASP A 21 -5.27 6.62 -14.12
CA ASP A 21 -6.70 6.50 -14.38
C ASP A 21 -7.57 7.21 -13.34
N ILE A 22 -7.17 7.20 -12.07
CA ILE A 22 -7.89 7.90 -10.99
C ILE A 22 -7.71 9.41 -11.12
N ILE A 23 -6.48 9.88 -11.36
CA ILE A 23 -6.19 11.30 -11.54
C ILE A 23 -7.02 11.87 -12.71
N GLU A 24 -7.07 11.15 -13.85
CA GLU A 24 -7.86 11.56 -15.01
C GLU A 24 -9.37 11.68 -14.74
N LYS A 25 -9.90 10.86 -13.81
CA LYS A 25 -11.31 10.85 -13.44
C LYS A 25 -11.67 11.83 -12.32
N THR A 26 -10.68 12.46 -11.70
CA THR A 26 -10.86 13.37 -10.56
C THR A 26 -10.85 14.81 -11.04
N GLU A 27 -11.95 15.53 -10.83
CA GLU A 27 -12.15 16.90 -11.35
C GLU A 27 -11.14 17.92 -10.79
N ASP A 28 -10.71 17.72 -9.55
CA ASP A 28 -9.78 18.63 -8.84
C ASP A 28 -8.30 18.27 -9.02
N SER A 29 -7.96 17.31 -9.88
CA SER A 29 -6.58 16.91 -10.14
C SER A 29 -6.26 16.75 -11.62
N LYS A 30 -4.99 16.93 -11.96
CA LYS A 30 -4.48 16.76 -13.32
C LYS A 30 -3.12 16.06 -13.29
N LEU A 31 -2.94 15.08 -14.17
CA LEU A 31 -1.64 14.48 -14.42
C LEU A 31 -0.80 15.44 -15.27
N LEU A 32 0.25 16.00 -14.66
CA LEU A 32 1.13 16.99 -15.28
C LEU A 32 2.20 16.31 -16.15
N ALA A 33 2.79 15.23 -15.63
CA ALA A 33 3.86 14.49 -16.30
C ALA A 33 4.01 13.08 -15.73
N ILE A 34 4.75 12.25 -16.44
CA ILE A 34 5.16 10.89 -16.03
C ILE A 34 6.69 10.85 -15.92
N VAL A 35 7.19 10.11 -14.93
CA VAL A 35 8.62 9.78 -14.79
C VAL A 35 8.77 8.26 -14.81
N ASP A 36 9.25 7.73 -15.91
CA ASP A 36 9.49 6.29 -16.09
C ASP A 36 10.41 6.08 -17.32
N PRO A 37 11.50 5.30 -17.21
CA PRO A 37 12.42 5.09 -18.32
C PRO A 37 11.97 4.01 -19.33
N SER A 38 10.85 3.32 -19.07
CA SER A 38 10.40 2.20 -19.90
C SER A 38 9.76 2.65 -21.21
N GLU A 39 9.91 1.83 -22.26
CA GLU A 39 9.29 2.07 -23.57
C GLU A 39 7.75 2.05 -23.48
N ASP A 40 7.18 1.17 -22.65
CA ASP A 40 5.74 1.11 -22.42
C ASP A 40 5.18 2.41 -21.85
N ALA A 41 5.93 3.06 -20.93
CA ALA A 41 5.56 4.36 -20.39
C ALA A 41 5.66 5.48 -21.42
N HIS A 42 6.67 5.43 -22.29
CA HIS A 42 6.79 6.38 -23.40
C HIS A 42 5.60 6.27 -24.37
N ASN A 43 5.22 5.06 -24.74
CA ASN A 43 4.06 4.83 -25.61
C ASN A 43 2.76 5.37 -24.98
N TYR A 44 2.56 5.11 -23.68
CA TYR A 44 1.42 5.63 -22.94
C TYR A 44 1.41 7.17 -22.90
N ALA A 45 2.56 7.79 -22.64
CA ALA A 45 2.69 9.24 -22.57
C ALA A 45 2.38 9.90 -23.91
N ILE A 46 2.83 9.30 -25.03
CA ILE A 46 2.51 9.76 -26.39
C ILE A 46 1.00 9.68 -26.63
N GLU A 47 0.37 8.54 -26.32
CA GLU A 47 -1.07 8.35 -26.48
C GLU A 47 -1.90 9.39 -25.69
N LYS A 48 -1.43 9.72 -24.49
CA LYS A 48 -2.10 10.68 -23.59
C LYS A 48 -1.67 12.14 -23.81
N ASN A 49 -0.73 12.39 -24.71
CA ASN A 49 -0.13 13.71 -24.93
C ASN A 49 0.43 14.33 -23.63
N LEU A 50 1.17 13.51 -22.84
CA LEU A 50 1.79 13.90 -21.59
C LEU A 50 3.30 14.02 -21.71
N PRO A 51 3.95 15.00 -21.05
CA PRO A 51 5.38 15.01 -20.86
C PRO A 51 5.87 13.76 -20.14
N ILE A 52 7.01 13.20 -20.56
CA ILE A 52 7.65 12.06 -19.91
C ILE A 52 9.13 12.34 -19.69
N TYR A 53 9.65 11.89 -18.56
CA TYR A 53 11.03 12.07 -18.11
C TYR A 53 11.63 10.73 -17.69
N GLY A 54 12.93 10.57 -17.87
CA GLY A 54 13.67 9.39 -17.43
C GLY A 54 14.02 9.40 -15.94
N SER A 55 14.04 10.60 -15.31
CA SER A 55 14.39 10.79 -13.91
C SER A 55 13.57 11.89 -13.24
N LEU A 56 13.50 11.85 -11.89
CA LEU A 56 12.91 12.93 -11.10
C LEU A 56 13.72 14.24 -11.23
N GLU A 57 15.02 14.13 -11.33
CA GLU A 57 15.93 15.25 -11.48
C GLU A 57 15.61 16.04 -12.76
N ASP A 58 15.47 15.36 -13.90
CA ASP A 58 15.12 15.99 -15.17
C ASP A 58 13.72 16.60 -15.14
N MET A 59 12.76 15.89 -14.54
CA MET A 59 11.40 16.39 -14.37
C MET A 59 11.39 17.71 -13.58
N PHE A 60 12.15 17.80 -12.48
CA PHE A 60 12.20 19.02 -11.65
C PHE A 60 12.94 20.20 -12.31
N LEU A 61 13.66 19.99 -13.42
CA LEU A 61 14.23 21.11 -14.20
C LEU A 61 13.15 21.83 -15.01
N GLU A 62 12.10 21.14 -15.41
CA GLU A 62 11.08 21.66 -16.33
C GLU A 62 9.70 21.81 -15.71
N GLN A 63 9.41 21.06 -14.62
CA GLN A 63 8.08 21.02 -14.02
C GLN A 63 8.14 21.42 -12.55
N SER A 64 7.03 21.99 -12.07
CA SER A 64 6.81 22.35 -10.66
C SER A 64 5.46 21.77 -10.20
N PRO A 65 5.39 20.49 -9.86
CA PRO A 65 4.13 19.85 -9.43
C PRO A 65 3.72 20.28 -8.02
N ASP A 66 2.42 20.24 -7.75
CA ASP A 66 1.86 20.42 -6.41
C ASP A 66 2.05 19.18 -5.53
N GLY A 67 2.25 18.01 -6.14
CA GLY A 67 2.51 16.75 -5.47
C GLY A 67 3.01 15.67 -6.40
N ILE A 68 3.63 14.64 -5.81
CA ILE A 68 4.18 13.50 -6.55
C ILE A 68 3.59 12.20 -6.00
N ILE A 69 3.32 11.24 -6.89
CA ILE A 69 2.96 9.87 -6.54
C ILE A 69 4.11 8.95 -6.97
N LEU A 70 4.75 8.27 -6.01
CA LEU A 70 5.76 7.26 -6.26
C LEU A 70 5.11 5.88 -6.30
N ALA A 71 5.04 5.28 -7.49
CA ALA A 71 4.53 3.94 -7.74
C ALA A 71 5.60 3.04 -8.38
N THR A 72 6.85 3.31 -8.08
CA THR A 72 8.03 2.55 -8.51
C THR A 72 8.23 1.28 -7.68
N PRO A 73 9.19 0.39 -8.02
CA PRO A 73 9.59 -0.70 -7.13
C PRO A 73 10.12 -0.19 -5.78
N THR A 74 9.78 -0.89 -4.70
CA THR A 74 10.13 -0.51 -3.31
C THR A 74 11.58 -0.08 -3.08
N PRO A 75 12.61 -0.72 -3.71
CA PRO A 75 14.00 -0.29 -3.54
C PRO A 75 14.30 1.15 -3.96
N LEU A 76 13.42 1.78 -4.71
CA LEU A 76 13.57 3.16 -5.18
C LEU A 76 12.85 4.18 -4.29
N HIS A 77 11.89 3.74 -3.46
CA HIS A 77 10.98 4.61 -2.71
C HIS A 77 11.72 5.60 -1.81
N SER A 78 12.65 5.12 -0.97
CA SER A 78 13.38 5.97 -0.02
C SER A 78 14.19 7.04 -0.76
N LYS A 79 14.98 6.64 -1.75
CA LYS A 79 15.81 7.57 -2.54
C LYS A 79 14.94 8.63 -3.26
N GLN A 80 13.89 8.19 -3.93
CA GLN A 80 13.00 9.09 -4.68
C GLN A 80 12.18 9.99 -3.74
N GLY A 81 11.72 9.44 -2.60
CA GLY A 81 11.04 10.22 -1.57
C GLY A 81 11.92 11.34 -1.01
N LEU A 82 13.20 11.05 -0.73
CA LEU A 82 14.16 12.06 -0.27
C LEU A 82 14.41 13.15 -1.33
N ILE A 83 14.41 12.82 -2.62
CA ILE A 83 14.48 13.84 -3.71
C ILE A 83 13.27 14.76 -3.63
N CYS A 84 12.06 14.23 -3.52
CA CYS A 84 10.83 15.03 -3.42
C CYS A 84 10.84 15.92 -2.18
N ILE A 85 11.22 15.37 -1.03
CA ILE A 85 11.32 16.12 0.23
C ILE A 85 12.34 17.26 0.12
N ASN A 86 13.54 17.03 -0.46
CA ASN A 86 14.55 18.06 -0.66
C ASN A 86 14.07 19.17 -1.60
N LYS A 87 13.18 18.87 -2.53
CA LYS A 87 12.51 19.82 -3.43
C LYS A 87 11.29 20.49 -2.79
N LYS A 88 10.98 20.17 -1.51
CA LYS A 88 9.80 20.65 -0.77
C LYS A 88 8.47 20.31 -1.47
N CYS A 89 8.45 19.22 -2.22
CA CYS A 89 7.25 18.75 -2.93
C CYS A 89 6.56 17.65 -2.11
N PRO A 90 5.27 17.82 -1.76
CA PRO A 90 4.47 16.77 -1.13
C PRO A 90 4.52 15.47 -1.92
N VAL A 91 4.62 14.34 -1.23
CA VAL A 91 4.76 13.06 -1.91
C VAL A 91 3.90 11.97 -1.28
N MET A 92 3.19 11.23 -2.12
CA MET A 92 2.59 9.95 -1.77
C MET A 92 3.51 8.83 -2.25
N ILE A 93 3.85 7.92 -1.37
CA ILE A 93 4.72 6.77 -1.66
C ILE A 93 3.89 5.49 -1.53
N GLU A 94 3.90 4.66 -2.57
CA GLU A 94 3.27 3.34 -2.48
C GLU A 94 3.89 2.49 -1.36
N LYS A 95 3.08 1.58 -0.86
CA LYS A 95 3.52 0.64 0.17
C LYS A 95 4.42 -0.48 -0.43
N PRO A 96 5.39 -0.96 0.36
CA PRO A 96 5.90 -0.39 1.60
C PRO A 96 6.69 0.89 1.34
N ILE A 97 6.71 1.80 2.32
CA ILE A 97 7.36 3.12 2.19
C ILE A 97 8.86 3.03 1.88
N ALA A 98 9.53 1.97 2.36
CA ALA A 98 10.96 1.70 2.17
C ALA A 98 11.25 0.21 2.31
N ASN A 99 12.47 -0.24 2.02
CA ASN A 99 12.89 -1.63 2.20
C ASN A 99 13.19 -2.00 3.67
N SER A 100 13.53 -1.03 4.48
CA SER A 100 13.89 -1.24 5.88
C SER A 100 13.27 -0.17 6.78
N SER A 101 13.13 -0.49 8.08
CA SER A 101 12.70 0.47 9.08
C SER A 101 13.66 1.65 9.21
N GLN A 102 14.96 1.42 9.04
CA GLN A 102 15.95 2.48 9.08
C GLN A 102 15.73 3.50 7.95
N GLU A 103 15.62 3.04 6.70
CA GLU A 103 15.33 3.91 5.56
C GLU A 103 14.00 4.66 5.74
N ALA A 104 12.97 3.99 6.29
CA ALA A 104 11.69 4.61 6.58
C ALA A 104 11.81 5.72 7.64
N CYS A 105 12.54 5.48 8.73
CA CYS A 105 12.79 6.48 9.78
C CYS A 105 13.54 7.70 9.22
N GLU A 106 14.63 7.48 8.47
CA GLU A 106 15.41 8.55 7.85
C GLU A 106 14.54 9.45 6.95
N LEU A 107 13.66 8.83 6.15
CA LEU A 107 12.74 9.55 5.27
C LEU A 107 11.72 10.36 6.06
N VAL A 108 11.10 9.77 7.09
CA VAL A 108 10.09 10.43 7.94
C VAL A 108 10.72 11.58 8.71
N GLU A 109 11.86 11.37 9.38
CA GLU A 109 12.59 12.43 10.11
C GLU A 109 12.95 13.60 9.17
N LYS A 110 13.40 13.29 7.95
CA LYS A 110 13.72 14.32 6.96
C LYS A 110 12.47 15.11 6.55
N ALA A 111 11.35 14.41 6.32
CA ALA A 111 10.08 15.04 5.96
C ALA A 111 9.58 15.99 7.07
N GLU A 112 9.60 15.51 8.32
CA GLU A 112 9.21 16.30 9.50
C GLU A 112 10.08 17.54 9.66
N ASN A 113 11.41 17.38 9.58
CA ASN A 113 12.37 18.48 9.71
C ASN A 113 12.20 19.54 8.62
N MET A 114 11.76 19.17 7.44
CA MET A 114 11.54 20.09 6.32
C MET A 114 10.09 20.57 6.20
N GLY A 115 9.17 20.04 7.01
CA GLY A 115 7.74 20.37 6.96
C GLY A 115 7.08 19.94 5.65
N VAL A 116 7.55 18.83 5.03
CA VAL A 116 7.01 18.33 3.76
C VAL A 116 6.05 17.16 4.03
N PRO A 117 4.79 17.24 3.58
CA PRO A 117 3.84 16.15 3.74
C PRO A 117 4.28 14.88 2.99
N VAL A 118 4.28 13.75 3.69
CA VAL A 118 4.49 12.43 3.12
C VAL A 118 3.28 11.55 3.46
N LEU A 119 2.68 10.96 2.44
CA LEU A 119 1.60 9.99 2.58
C LEU A 119 2.10 8.60 2.17
N VAL A 120 1.63 7.56 2.85
CA VAL A 120 1.88 6.17 2.44
C VAL A 120 0.62 5.60 1.78
N GLY A 121 0.77 4.85 0.69
CA GLY A 121 -0.31 4.32 -0.14
C GLY A 121 -1.16 3.22 0.53
N HIS A 122 -1.55 3.42 1.79
CA HIS A 122 -2.46 2.52 2.52
C HIS A 122 -3.93 2.83 2.17
N HIS A 123 -4.30 2.54 0.92
CA HIS A 123 -5.60 2.92 0.33
C HIS A 123 -6.81 2.35 1.08
N ARG A 124 -6.68 1.16 1.71
CA ARG A 124 -7.82 0.52 2.42
C ARG A 124 -8.41 1.38 3.53
N ARG A 125 -7.63 2.28 4.17
CA ARG A 125 -8.14 3.23 5.18
C ARG A 125 -9.24 4.13 4.66
N TYR A 126 -9.27 4.40 3.35
CA TYR A 126 -10.24 5.28 2.69
C TYR A 126 -11.45 4.54 2.13
N ASN A 127 -11.48 3.21 2.23
CA ASN A 127 -12.65 2.43 1.83
C ASN A 127 -13.85 2.75 2.75
N PRO A 128 -15.07 2.96 2.20
CA PRO A 128 -16.26 3.29 2.99
C PRO A 128 -16.58 2.29 4.11
N ILE A 129 -16.32 1.00 3.89
CA ILE A 129 -16.51 -0.06 4.90
C ILE A 129 -15.57 0.18 6.09
N ILE A 130 -14.30 0.47 5.83
CA ILE A 130 -13.29 0.75 6.87
C ILE A 130 -13.62 2.05 7.61
N GLN A 131 -14.02 3.10 6.89
CA GLN A 131 -14.45 4.35 7.50
C GLN A 131 -15.66 4.15 8.42
N LYS A 132 -16.65 3.36 7.99
CA LYS A 132 -17.81 3.02 8.82
C LYS A 132 -17.41 2.23 10.06
N ALA A 133 -16.57 1.20 9.90
CA ALA A 133 -16.06 0.42 11.04
C ALA A 133 -15.28 1.30 12.04
N LYS A 134 -14.40 2.19 11.55
CA LYS A 134 -13.68 3.13 12.41
C LYS A 134 -14.61 4.06 13.17
N ASN A 135 -15.65 4.58 12.51
CA ASN A 135 -16.62 5.46 13.15
C ASN A 135 -17.38 4.73 14.28
N ILE A 136 -17.79 3.46 14.08
CA ILE A 136 -18.43 2.64 15.12
C ILE A 136 -17.50 2.44 16.33
N ILE A 137 -16.21 2.20 16.07
CA ILE A 137 -15.21 2.04 17.15
C ILE A 137 -15.05 3.37 17.92
N VAL A 138 -14.87 4.47 17.20
CA VAL A 138 -14.60 5.79 17.82
C VAL A 138 -15.84 6.32 18.57
N SER A 139 -17.06 6.04 18.07
CA SER A 139 -18.31 6.42 18.78
C SER A 139 -18.55 5.68 20.09
N GLY A 140 -17.80 4.57 20.32
CA GLY A 140 -17.96 3.74 21.51
C GLY A 140 -19.16 2.78 21.45
N GLU A 141 -19.80 2.61 20.31
CA GLU A 141 -20.94 1.70 20.13
C GLU A 141 -20.64 0.26 20.53
N ILE A 142 -19.40 -0.20 20.33
CA ILE A 142 -18.95 -1.54 20.73
C ILE A 142 -18.15 -1.56 22.05
N GLY A 143 -18.07 -0.42 22.75
CA GLY A 143 -17.24 -0.28 23.95
C GLY A 143 -15.76 -0.11 23.62
N ILE A 144 -14.90 -0.44 24.60
CA ILE A 144 -13.44 -0.43 24.44
C ILE A 144 -13.03 -1.70 23.71
N VAL A 145 -12.36 -1.58 22.57
CA VAL A 145 -11.87 -2.75 21.83
C VAL A 145 -10.97 -3.61 22.71
N ARG A 146 -11.33 -4.89 22.88
CA ARG A 146 -10.62 -5.88 23.70
C ARG A 146 -9.93 -6.95 22.87
N ALA A 147 -10.52 -7.31 21.74
CA ALA A 147 -9.97 -8.34 20.86
C ALA A 147 -10.20 -8.00 19.41
N VAL A 148 -9.25 -8.39 18.56
CA VAL A 148 -9.39 -8.31 17.12
C VAL A 148 -8.81 -9.57 16.47
N HIS A 149 -9.48 -10.05 15.42
CA HIS A 149 -8.98 -11.13 14.56
C HIS A 149 -9.03 -10.70 13.11
N ALA A 150 -7.95 -10.99 12.38
CA ALA A 150 -7.88 -10.73 10.94
C ALA A 150 -7.36 -11.95 10.19
N ASN A 151 -7.95 -12.22 9.03
CA ASN A 151 -7.58 -13.33 8.16
C ASN A 151 -7.34 -12.84 6.73
N CYS A 152 -6.20 -13.22 6.17
CA CYS A 152 -5.86 -12.97 4.78
C CYS A 152 -5.36 -14.27 4.13
N TRP A 153 -6.27 -15.23 3.92
CA TRP A 153 -5.97 -16.45 3.18
C TRP A 153 -6.42 -16.28 1.73
N PHE A 154 -5.49 -15.81 0.92
CA PHE A 154 -5.74 -15.38 -0.44
C PHE A 154 -4.90 -16.17 -1.43
N TYR A 155 -5.44 -17.34 -1.86
CA TYR A 155 -4.76 -18.26 -2.76
C TYR A 155 -4.24 -17.57 -4.02
N LYS A 156 -2.98 -17.85 -4.34
CA LYS A 156 -2.32 -17.44 -5.58
C LYS A 156 -2.04 -18.66 -6.43
N SER A 157 -2.50 -18.63 -7.69
CA SER A 157 -2.22 -19.69 -8.65
C SER A 157 -0.76 -19.69 -9.08
N ASP A 158 -0.30 -20.79 -9.68
CA ASP A 158 1.05 -20.87 -10.24
C ASP A 158 1.31 -19.80 -11.30
N GLU A 159 0.29 -19.42 -12.07
CA GLU A 159 0.35 -18.37 -13.08
C GLU A 159 0.77 -17.02 -12.44
N TYR A 160 0.25 -16.67 -11.27
CA TYR A 160 0.64 -15.48 -10.53
C TYR A 160 2.16 -15.39 -10.31
N PHE A 161 2.80 -16.52 -10.02
CA PHE A 161 4.24 -16.58 -9.79
C PHE A 161 5.05 -16.66 -11.09
N ASN A 162 4.49 -17.25 -12.14
CA ASN A 162 5.17 -17.43 -13.43
C ASN A 162 5.27 -16.12 -14.22
N VAL A 163 4.24 -15.28 -14.17
CA VAL A 163 4.24 -13.94 -14.82
C VAL A 163 5.27 -12.99 -14.19
N ALA A 164 5.66 -13.21 -12.93
CA ALA A 164 6.57 -12.33 -12.21
C ALA A 164 7.50 -13.12 -11.28
N PRO A 165 8.63 -13.65 -11.79
CA PRO A 165 9.53 -14.53 -11.05
C PRO A 165 10.09 -13.97 -9.74
N TRP A 166 10.14 -12.63 -9.58
CA TRP A 166 10.56 -12.00 -8.34
C TRP A 166 9.66 -12.38 -7.16
N ARG A 167 8.39 -12.73 -7.40
CA ARG A 167 7.42 -13.16 -6.40
C ARG A 167 7.78 -14.47 -5.71
N LYS A 168 8.77 -15.21 -6.24
CA LYS A 168 9.31 -16.45 -5.67
C LYS A 168 10.52 -16.21 -4.76
N LYS A 169 10.97 -14.95 -4.63
CA LYS A 169 12.18 -14.57 -3.89
C LYS A 169 11.87 -14.23 -2.43
N ALA A 170 12.92 -14.34 -1.59
CA ALA A 170 12.84 -13.91 -0.20
C ALA A 170 12.28 -12.47 -0.08
N GLY A 171 11.39 -12.25 0.88
CA GLY A 171 10.73 -10.97 1.12
C GLY A 171 9.55 -10.64 0.19
N ALA A 172 9.21 -11.52 -0.77
CA ALA A 172 8.07 -11.35 -1.66
C ALA A 172 6.86 -12.23 -1.27
N GLY A 173 6.85 -12.77 -0.07
CA GLY A 173 5.77 -13.60 0.44
C GLY A 173 4.53 -12.83 0.87
N PRO A 174 3.48 -13.53 1.30
CA PRO A 174 2.20 -12.93 1.67
C PRO A 174 2.29 -11.97 2.86
N ILE A 175 3.32 -12.06 3.72
CA ILE A 175 3.54 -11.09 4.80
C ILE A 175 3.75 -9.69 4.21
N SER A 176 4.66 -9.53 3.27
CA SER A 176 4.97 -8.22 2.70
C SER A 176 3.96 -7.76 1.66
N VAL A 177 3.41 -8.68 0.87
CA VAL A 177 2.51 -8.35 -0.24
C VAL A 177 1.09 -8.07 0.23
N ASN A 178 0.56 -8.90 1.13
CA ASN A 178 -0.83 -8.82 1.58
C ASN A 178 -0.94 -8.31 3.03
N LEU A 179 -0.25 -8.95 3.99
CA LEU A 179 -0.43 -8.70 5.41
C LEU A 179 -0.08 -7.27 5.84
N ALA A 180 0.80 -6.59 5.11
CA ALA A 180 1.13 -5.18 5.37
C ALA A 180 -0.12 -4.28 5.38
N HIS A 181 -1.10 -4.56 4.52
CA HIS A 181 -2.38 -3.84 4.51
C HIS A 181 -3.24 -4.17 5.73
N ASP A 182 -3.24 -5.43 6.15
CA ASP A 182 -4.05 -5.86 7.29
C ASP A 182 -3.44 -5.36 8.61
N ILE A 183 -2.11 -5.37 8.74
CA ILE A 183 -1.41 -4.77 9.88
C ILE A 183 -1.73 -3.27 9.97
N ASP A 184 -1.73 -2.57 8.85
CA ASP A 184 -2.09 -1.15 8.81
C ASP A 184 -3.53 -0.91 9.29
N LEU A 185 -4.49 -1.72 8.86
CA LEU A 185 -5.87 -1.63 9.32
C LEU A 185 -6.03 -1.98 10.80
N LEU A 186 -5.32 -2.99 11.31
CA LEU A 186 -5.33 -3.31 12.73
C LEU A 186 -4.80 -2.15 13.57
N ARG A 187 -3.72 -1.49 13.14
CA ARG A 187 -3.23 -0.26 13.79
C ARG A 187 -4.25 0.88 13.70
N HIS A 188 -4.92 1.01 12.55
CA HIS A 188 -5.98 2.00 12.37
C HIS A 188 -7.15 1.82 13.33
N PHE A 189 -7.55 0.57 13.60
CA PHE A 189 -8.67 0.24 14.48
C PHE A 189 -8.30 0.25 15.96
N CYS A 190 -7.16 -0.35 16.32
CA CYS A 190 -6.79 -0.70 17.69
C CYS A 190 -5.61 0.12 18.26
N GLY A 191 -5.05 1.04 17.49
CA GLY A 191 -3.86 1.81 17.91
C GLY A 191 -2.55 1.07 17.68
N GLU A 192 -1.48 1.52 18.36
CA GLU A 192 -0.13 1.01 18.12
C GLU A 192 0.12 -0.37 18.73
N ILE A 193 0.82 -1.22 17.99
CA ILE A 193 1.23 -2.55 18.44
C ILE A 193 2.42 -2.40 19.39
N GLU A 194 2.31 -3.00 20.57
CA GLU A 194 3.36 -3.03 21.59
C GLU A 194 4.27 -4.24 21.45
N THR A 195 3.69 -5.44 21.26
CA THR A 195 4.44 -6.68 21.11
C THR A 195 3.87 -7.58 20.02
N VAL A 196 4.76 -8.37 19.40
CA VAL A 196 4.42 -9.35 18.37
C VAL A 196 5.08 -10.69 18.70
N GLN A 197 4.28 -11.77 18.62
CA GLN A 197 4.78 -13.15 18.61
C GLN A 197 4.28 -13.79 17.33
N ALA A 198 5.20 -14.19 16.44
CA ALA A 198 4.86 -14.67 15.11
C ALA A 198 5.59 -15.96 14.76
N GLN A 199 4.95 -16.75 13.90
CA GLN A 199 5.51 -17.92 13.25
C GLN A 199 5.22 -17.84 11.76
N ALA A 200 6.16 -18.29 10.95
CA ALA A 200 6.00 -18.45 9.52
C ALA A 200 6.53 -19.83 9.11
N VAL A 201 6.03 -20.37 8.02
CA VAL A 201 6.49 -21.62 7.44
C VAL A 201 6.95 -21.42 5.99
N ASP A 202 7.96 -22.19 5.62
CA ASP A 202 8.53 -22.16 4.28
C ASP A 202 7.48 -22.57 3.24
N SER A 203 7.62 -22.02 2.04
CA SER A 203 6.69 -22.24 0.95
C SER A 203 6.58 -23.73 0.57
N ILE A 204 5.36 -24.27 0.61
CA ILE A 204 5.06 -25.62 0.12
C ILE A 204 5.39 -25.79 -1.36
N ARG A 205 5.49 -24.69 -2.12
CA ARG A 205 5.90 -24.67 -3.53
C ARG A 205 7.41 -24.72 -3.72
N GLY A 206 8.21 -24.71 -2.62
CA GLY A 206 9.67 -24.67 -2.68
C GLY A 206 10.25 -23.31 -3.10
N PHE A 207 9.51 -22.23 -2.93
CA PHE A 207 9.99 -20.86 -3.18
C PHE A 207 10.85 -20.36 -2.01
N GLN A 208 11.55 -19.23 -2.20
CA GLN A 208 12.44 -18.65 -1.20
C GLN A 208 11.72 -17.78 -0.15
N ASN A 209 10.43 -17.67 -0.24
CA ASN A 209 9.56 -16.93 0.67
C ASN A 209 8.69 -17.87 1.52
N GLU A 210 8.06 -17.33 2.53
CA GLU A 210 6.98 -17.99 3.26
C GLU A 210 5.69 -18.03 2.41
N ASP A 211 4.79 -18.98 2.70
CA ASP A 211 3.44 -19.01 2.13
C ASP A 211 2.33 -19.07 3.19
N VAL A 212 2.70 -19.23 4.46
CA VAL A 212 1.79 -19.14 5.62
C VAL A 212 2.51 -18.42 6.76
N ALA A 213 1.83 -17.52 7.42
CA ALA A 213 2.28 -16.94 8.69
C ALA A 213 1.09 -16.62 9.60
N GLY A 214 1.36 -16.58 10.90
CA GLY A 214 0.40 -16.15 11.91
C GLY A 214 1.09 -15.40 13.05
N ALA A 215 0.36 -14.49 13.68
CA ALA A 215 0.88 -13.70 14.79
C ALA A 215 -0.16 -13.45 15.88
N LEU A 216 0.33 -13.36 17.12
CA LEU A 216 -0.34 -12.78 18.27
C LEU A 216 0.21 -11.37 18.50
N LEU A 217 -0.69 -10.39 18.59
CA LEU A 217 -0.38 -8.98 18.73
C LEU A 217 -0.93 -8.47 20.07
N LYS A 218 -0.15 -7.66 20.80
CA LYS A 218 -0.63 -6.87 21.91
C LYS A 218 -0.57 -5.40 21.53
N PHE A 219 -1.67 -4.71 21.68
CA PHE A 219 -1.77 -3.27 21.43
C PHE A 219 -1.52 -2.48 22.73
N ARG A 220 -0.99 -1.26 22.59
CA ARG A 220 -0.70 -0.37 23.74
C ARG A 220 -1.93 -0.08 24.59
N ASP A 221 -3.09 0.03 23.96
CA ASP A 221 -4.38 0.28 24.64
C ASP A 221 -5.01 -0.98 25.24
N GLY A 222 -4.28 -2.11 25.26
CA GLY A 222 -4.63 -3.33 25.96
C GLY A 222 -5.43 -4.35 25.16
N ALA A 223 -5.78 -4.08 23.91
CA ALA A 223 -6.39 -5.07 23.05
C ALA A 223 -5.40 -6.19 22.67
N ILE A 224 -5.94 -7.39 22.45
CA ILE A 224 -5.19 -8.54 21.91
C ILE A 224 -5.67 -8.81 20.48
N GLY A 225 -4.73 -8.97 19.56
CA GLY A 225 -4.99 -9.28 18.16
C GLY A 225 -4.42 -10.63 17.75
N THR A 226 -5.12 -11.32 16.88
CA THR A 226 -4.59 -12.47 16.14
C THR A 226 -4.73 -12.21 14.66
N ILE A 227 -3.71 -12.59 13.89
CA ILE A 227 -3.70 -12.41 12.45
C ILE A 227 -3.04 -13.60 11.77
N SER A 228 -3.60 -14.03 10.64
CA SER A 228 -2.97 -15.03 9.81
C SER A 228 -3.04 -14.67 8.33
N VAL A 229 -2.04 -15.10 7.58
CA VAL A 229 -1.93 -14.87 6.14
C VAL A 229 -1.47 -16.13 5.43
N SER A 230 -2.01 -16.36 4.23
CA SER A 230 -1.52 -17.38 3.33
C SER A 230 -1.83 -17.03 1.87
N ASP A 231 -0.93 -17.44 0.97
CA ASP A 231 -1.17 -17.46 -0.47
C ASP A 231 -1.30 -18.88 -1.06
N SER A 232 -1.22 -19.89 -0.22
CA SER A 232 -1.35 -21.30 -0.59
C SER A 232 -2.67 -21.95 -0.14
N ILE A 233 -3.47 -21.28 0.70
CA ILE A 233 -4.74 -21.78 1.22
C ILE A 233 -5.90 -21.21 0.41
N VAL A 234 -6.79 -22.10 -0.08
CA VAL A 234 -8.07 -21.71 -0.68
C VAL A 234 -9.08 -21.44 0.43
N SER A 235 -9.61 -20.25 0.51
CA SER A 235 -10.58 -19.86 1.54
C SER A 235 -11.44 -18.68 1.08
N PRO A 236 -12.54 -18.37 1.78
CA PRO A 236 -13.35 -17.19 1.53
C PRO A 236 -12.86 -15.93 2.30
N TRP A 237 -11.77 -16.02 3.07
CA TRP A 237 -11.38 -15.00 4.04
C TRP A 237 -10.20 -14.17 3.57
N SER A 238 -10.50 -13.14 2.80
CA SER A 238 -9.54 -12.07 2.50
C SER A 238 -10.28 -10.76 2.24
N TRP A 239 -9.59 -9.64 2.43
CA TRP A 239 -10.12 -8.32 2.11
C TRP A 239 -10.58 -8.23 0.64
N GLU A 240 -9.82 -8.79 -0.27
CA GLU A 240 -10.08 -8.76 -1.70
C GLU A 240 -11.45 -9.34 -2.06
N MET A 241 -11.86 -10.40 -1.36
CA MET A 241 -13.15 -11.07 -1.57
C MET A 241 -14.28 -10.42 -0.76
N THR A 242 -13.99 -10.02 0.48
CA THR A 242 -14.98 -9.42 1.39
C THR A 242 -15.38 -8.01 0.96
N SER A 243 -14.42 -7.18 0.54
CA SER A 243 -14.67 -5.76 0.19
C SER A 243 -15.36 -5.57 -1.14
N LYS A 244 -15.24 -6.53 -2.05
CA LYS A 244 -15.75 -6.44 -3.43
C LYS A 244 -15.19 -5.25 -4.22
N GLU A 245 -14.05 -4.67 -3.80
CA GLU A 245 -13.41 -3.52 -4.46
C GLU A 245 -12.92 -3.84 -5.88
N ASN A 246 -12.48 -5.07 -6.10
CA ASN A 246 -11.95 -5.48 -7.39
C ASN A 246 -12.76 -6.67 -7.94
N PRO A 247 -13.56 -6.45 -9.02
CA PRO A 247 -14.43 -7.47 -9.59
C PRO A 247 -13.70 -8.66 -10.23
N ILE A 248 -12.37 -8.59 -10.36
CA ILE A 248 -11.54 -9.71 -10.82
C ILE A 248 -11.58 -10.88 -9.83
N TYR A 249 -11.75 -10.59 -8.54
CA TYR A 249 -11.80 -11.60 -7.49
C TYR A 249 -13.23 -12.04 -7.18
N PRO A 250 -13.44 -13.30 -6.84
CA PRO A 250 -14.75 -13.77 -6.40
C PRO A 250 -15.15 -13.04 -5.11
N SER A 251 -16.43 -12.71 -4.99
CA SER A 251 -16.98 -12.10 -3.78
C SER A 251 -17.42 -13.15 -2.77
N THR A 252 -17.38 -12.80 -1.48
CA THR A 252 -17.89 -13.59 -0.37
C THR A 252 -18.75 -12.74 0.56
N GLU A 253 -19.61 -13.38 1.35
CA GLU A 253 -20.32 -12.76 2.48
C GLU A 253 -19.58 -13.02 3.81
N GLU A 254 -18.47 -13.74 3.78
CA GLU A 254 -17.65 -14.01 4.96
C GLU A 254 -16.83 -12.79 5.37
N SER A 255 -16.71 -12.57 6.68
CA SER A 255 -15.89 -11.49 7.24
C SER A 255 -14.46 -11.92 7.42
N CYS A 256 -13.52 -11.10 6.96
CA CYS A 256 -12.09 -11.30 7.18
C CYS A 256 -11.56 -10.54 8.41
N TYR A 257 -12.37 -9.69 9.03
CA TYR A 257 -12.08 -8.99 10.29
C TYR A 257 -13.20 -9.21 11.30
N LEU A 258 -12.82 -9.50 12.55
CA LEU A 258 -13.70 -9.56 13.71
C LEU A 258 -13.14 -8.62 14.77
N ILE A 259 -13.95 -7.69 15.26
CA ILE A 259 -13.55 -6.68 16.26
C ILE A 259 -14.58 -6.70 17.37
N GLY A 260 -14.10 -6.91 18.59
CA GLY A 260 -14.94 -6.99 19.80
C GLY A 260 -14.46 -6.00 20.86
N GLY A 261 -15.47 -5.36 21.47
CA GLY A 261 -15.28 -4.46 22.58
C GLY A 261 -16.31 -4.70 23.69
#